data_a8ca4ee54835d15f8cf56191f85de0c5
#
_entry.id   a8ca4ee54835d15f8cf56191f85de0c5
#
_cell.length_a   1.000
_cell.length_b   1.000
_cell.length_c   1.000
_cell.angle_alpha   90.00
_cell.angle_beta   90.00
_cell.angle_gamma   90.00
#
_symmetry.space_group_name_H-M   'P 1'
#
loop_
_entity.id
_entity.type
_entity.pdbx_description
1 polymer ?
#
loop_
_entity_poly.entity_id
_entity_poly.type
_entity_poly.pdbx_seq_one_letter_code
_entity_poly.pdbx_strand_id
1 'polypeptide(L)'
;FKVDENGKKTVTGDYNEATRVLLDEVPTPKFNGAISTNLTWKGFTLNANFTFATGAMIYNGQRAGAIDRDCGRNSQPPMKLKDGWSRWEKPGDIATHPQLIDGGNNGADRESTRYLENGDYFKLKSLSLAYSFPKRWLEPLGVKSANLSVGGENLFTITSFSGQDPEILYSADYNGSAGSF
;
A
#
# COMPACT_ATOMS: atom_id res chain seq x y z
N PHE A 1 -20.07 0.18 13.37
CA PHE A 1 -20.55 0.92 14.54
C PHE A 1 -21.89 1.61 14.24
N LYS A 2 -22.74 1.71 15.26
CA LYS A 2 -23.93 2.54 15.28
C LYS A 2 -23.59 3.78 16.12
N VAL A 3 -23.89 4.97 15.63
CA VAL A 3 -23.67 6.24 16.35
C VAL A 3 -25.04 6.75 16.79
N ASP A 4 -25.19 7.03 18.08
CA ASP A 4 -26.40 7.60 18.63
C ASP A 4 -26.48 9.13 18.40
N GLU A 5 -27.60 9.73 18.78
CA GLU A 5 -27.84 11.18 18.64
C GLU A 5 -26.83 12.06 19.40
N ASN A 6 -26.14 11.49 20.38
CA ASN A 6 -25.10 12.16 21.16
C ASN A 6 -23.68 11.92 20.61
N GLY A 7 -23.54 11.25 19.46
CA GLY A 7 -22.26 10.94 18.85
C GLY A 7 -21.53 9.75 19.50
N LYS A 8 -22.16 9.02 20.42
CA LYS A 8 -21.55 7.86 21.08
C LYS A 8 -21.58 6.65 20.14
N LYS A 9 -20.41 6.05 19.93
CA LYS A 9 -20.25 4.85 19.12
C LYS A 9 -20.56 3.59 19.93
N THR A 10 -21.43 2.74 19.40
CA THR A 10 -21.75 1.42 19.94
C THR A 10 -21.51 0.35 18.88
N VAL A 11 -21.17 -0.85 19.31
CA VAL A 11 -21.02 -1.99 18.38
C VAL A 11 -22.40 -2.52 18.06
N THR A 12 -22.65 -2.82 16.77
CA THR A 12 -23.84 -3.54 16.32
C THR A 12 -23.45 -4.83 15.62
N GLY A 13 -24.22 -5.88 15.78
CA GLY A 13 -24.10 -7.14 15.04
C GLY A 13 -24.81 -7.11 13.70
N ASP A 14 -25.64 -6.09 13.43
CA ASP A 14 -26.34 -5.92 12.14
C ASP A 14 -25.66 -4.81 11.34
N TYR A 15 -25.16 -5.17 10.16
CA TYR A 15 -24.55 -4.24 9.23
C TYR A 15 -25.52 -3.13 8.78
N ASN A 16 -26.80 -3.45 8.62
CA ASN A 16 -27.80 -2.48 8.15
C ASN A 16 -28.13 -1.39 9.20
N GLU A 17 -27.87 -1.67 10.48
CA GLU A 17 -27.99 -0.70 11.55
C GLU A 17 -26.76 0.21 11.70
N ALA A 18 -25.67 -0.10 10.99
CA ALA A 18 -24.47 0.71 11.04
C ALA A 18 -24.73 2.12 10.50
N THR A 19 -24.22 3.12 11.18
CA THR A 19 -24.37 4.51 10.74
C THR A 19 -23.55 4.73 9.47
N ARG A 20 -24.19 5.18 8.42
CA ARG A 20 -23.54 5.59 7.18
C ARG A 20 -22.85 6.92 7.42
N VAL A 21 -21.57 6.98 7.04
CA VAL A 21 -20.75 8.19 7.17
C VAL A 21 -20.40 8.68 5.77
N LEU A 22 -20.69 9.95 5.51
CA LEU A 22 -20.18 10.62 4.33
C LEU A 22 -18.70 10.93 4.58
N LEU A 23 -17.84 10.52 3.68
CA LEU A 23 -16.41 10.73 3.78
C LEU A 23 -16.03 11.95 2.95
N ASP A 24 -15.26 12.86 3.56
CA ASP A 24 -14.63 13.98 2.85
C ASP A 24 -13.27 13.56 2.23
N GLU A 25 -12.80 12.35 2.59
CA GLU A 25 -11.58 11.79 2.05
C GLU A 25 -11.84 11.21 0.66
N VAL A 26 -10.92 11.52 -0.24
CA VAL A 26 -10.97 11.07 -1.64
C VAL A 26 -9.82 10.10 -1.94
N PRO A 27 -10.01 9.15 -2.87
CA PRO A 27 -8.94 8.25 -3.29
C PRO A 27 -7.86 8.97 -4.11
N THR A 28 -8.15 10.14 -4.67
CA THR A 28 -7.20 10.90 -5.47
C THR A 28 -6.22 11.68 -4.58
N PRO A 29 -4.90 11.54 -4.77
CA PRO A 29 -3.93 12.31 -4.02
C PRO A 29 -4.12 13.82 -4.19
N LYS A 30 -3.98 14.57 -3.10
CA LYS A 30 -3.96 16.04 -3.16
C LYS A 30 -2.69 16.58 -3.81
N PHE A 31 -1.57 15.89 -3.55
CA PHE A 31 -0.29 16.19 -4.16
C PHE A 31 0.40 14.90 -4.59
N ASN A 32 0.92 14.89 -5.81
CA ASN A 32 1.76 13.82 -6.31
C ASN A 32 2.85 14.40 -7.21
N GLY A 33 3.97 13.72 -7.29
CA GLY A 33 5.08 14.20 -8.10
C GLY A 33 6.26 13.25 -8.13
N ALA A 34 7.30 13.71 -8.80
CA ALA A 34 8.56 13.00 -8.88
C ALA A 34 9.74 13.96 -8.66
N ILE A 35 10.81 13.44 -8.05
CA ILE A 35 12.09 14.12 -7.89
C ILE A 35 13.12 13.25 -8.57
N SER A 36 13.82 13.82 -9.56
CA SER A 36 14.86 13.11 -10.29
C SER A 36 16.20 13.82 -10.12
N THR A 37 17.26 13.06 -9.96
CA THR A 37 18.63 13.59 -9.93
C THR A 37 19.52 12.83 -10.89
N ASN A 38 20.43 13.57 -11.52
CA ASN A 38 21.52 13.03 -12.33
C ASN A 38 22.82 13.70 -11.88
N LEU A 39 23.73 12.94 -11.33
CA LEU A 39 25.02 13.43 -10.83
C LEU A 39 26.14 12.75 -11.58
N THR A 40 27.02 13.55 -12.19
CA THR A 40 28.21 13.03 -12.87
C THR A 40 29.46 13.54 -12.22
N TRP A 41 30.38 12.63 -11.86
CA TRP A 41 31.65 12.96 -11.25
C TRP A 41 32.73 11.95 -11.62
N LYS A 42 33.83 12.43 -12.20
CA LYS A 42 35.03 11.63 -12.53
C LYS A 42 34.73 10.29 -13.23
N GLY A 43 33.78 10.29 -14.18
CA GLY A 43 33.39 9.09 -14.93
C GLY A 43 32.26 8.29 -14.30
N PHE A 44 31.87 8.57 -13.06
CA PHE A 44 30.68 8.02 -12.44
C PHE A 44 29.44 8.86 -12.82
N THR A 45 28.34 8.21 -13.09
CA THR A 45 27.04 8.83 -13.29
C THR A 45 26.03 8.11 -12.40
N LEU A 46 25.43 8.85 -11.47
CA LEU A 46 24.37 8.40 -10.58
C LEU A 46 23.05 8.99 -11.07
N ASN A 47 22.07 8.15 -11.32
CA ASN A 47 20.68 8.56 -11.56
C ASN A 47 19.81 8.02 -10.45
N ALA A 48 18.98 8.85 -9.86
CA ALA A 48 17.94 8.42 -8.93
C ALA A 48 16.63 9.13 -9.25
N ASN A 49 15.53 8.36 -9.18
CA ASN A 49 14.19 8.86 -9.40
C ASN A 49 13.30 8.45 -8.24
N PHE A 50 12.70 9.43 -7.58
CA PHE A 50 11.76 9.27 -6.49
C PHE A 50 10.37 9.68 -6.94
N THR A 51 9.36 8.96 -6.48
CA THR A 51 7.95 9.33 -6.66
C THR A 51 7.29 9.45 -5.29
N PHE A 52 6.30 10.31 -5.20
CA PHE A 52 5.52 10.49 -4.00
C PHE A 52 4.07 10.85 -4.30
N ALA A 53 3.18 10.50 -3.39
CA ALA A 53 1.81 11.00 -3.35
C ALA A 53 1.39 11.19 -1.90
N THR A 54 0.54 12.21 -1.67
CA THR A 54 0.00 12.52 -0.33
C THR A 54 -1.44 12.97 -0.39
N GLY A 55 -2.16 12.75 0.69
CA GLY A 55 -3.53 13.23 0.91
C GLY A 55 -4.60 12.39 0.23
N ALA A 56 -4.34 11.12 0.00
CA ALA A 56 -5.33 10.16 -0.47
C ALA A 56 -5.66 9.11 0.59
N MET A 57 -6.90 8.65 0.57
CA MET A 57 -7.35 7.49 1.34
C MET A 57 -7.63 6.34 0.38
N ILE A 58 -7.09 5.18 0.69
CA ILE A 58 -7.21 3.98 -0.13
C ILE A 58 -8.03 2.93 0.61
N TYR A 59 -9.00 2.35 -0.08
CA TYR A 59 -9.72 1.19 0.44
C TYR A 59 -8.86 -0.07 0.30
N ASN A 60 -8.52 -0.70 1.43
CA ASN A 60 -7.74 -1.93 1.45
C ASN A 60 -8.64 -3.15 1.24
N GLY A 61 -9.05 -3.38 -0.01
CA GLY A 61 -9.88 -4.52 -0.40
C GLY A 61 -9.22 -5.88 -0.17
N GLN A 62 -7.90 -5.93 -0.18
CA GLN A 62 -7.15 -7.15 0.12
C GLN A 62 -7.31 -7.54 1.59
N ARG A 63 -7.25 -6.57 2.51
CA ARG A 63 -7.52 -6.81 3.92
C ARG A 63 -8.95 -7.26 4.15
N ALA A 64 -9.93 -6.60 3.57
CA ALA A 64 -11.34 -6.96 3.68
C ALA A 64 -11.64 -8.34 3.07
N GLY A 65 -11.19 -8.56 1.83
CA GLY A 65 -11.56 -9.74 1.05
C GLY A 65 -10.75 -11.01 1.34
N ALA A 66 -9.51 -10.88 1.81
CA ALA A 66 -8.63 -12.02 2.03
C ALA A 66 -8.33 -12.28 3.49
N ILE A 67 -8.03 -11.24 4.28
CA ILE A 67 -7.59 -11.42 5.67
C ILE A 67 -8.79 -11.51 6.63
N ASP A 68 -9.74 -10.61 6.52
CA ASP A 68 -10.89 -10.56 7.43
C ASP A 68 -12.01 -11.52 7.03
N ARG A 69 -11.98 -12.02 5.79
CA ARG A 69 -12.93 -13.00 5.25
C ARG A 69 -12.45 -14.45 5.33
N ASP A 70 -11.20 -14.68 5.75
CA ASP A 70 -10.67 -16.02 5.88
C ASP A 70 -11.56 -16.85 6.82
N CYS A 71 -11.72 -18.14 6.52
CA CYS A 71 -12.70 -19.07 7.12
C CYS A 71 -14.19 -18.77 6.87
N GLY A 72 -14.53 -17.66 6.20
CA GLY A 72 -15.92 -17.35 5.83
C GLY A 72 -16.43 -18.08 4.60
N ARG A 73 -15.58 -18.72 3.84
CA ARG A 73 -15.91 -19.53 2.67
C ARG A 73 -15.18 -20.86 2.75
N ASN A 74 -15.93 -21.94 2.57
CA ASN A 74 -15.48 -23.33 2.59
C ASN A 74 -14.04 -23.48 2.11
N SER A 75 -13.20 -24.01 3.00
CA SER A 75 -11.85 -24.53 2.75
C SER A 75 -10.71 -23.54 2.51
N GLN A 76 -10.81 -22.25 2.84
CA GLN A 76 -9.63 -21.41 2.86
C GLN A 76 -8.94 -21.50 4.22
N PRO A 77 -7.66 -21.87 4.28
CA PRO A 77 -6.93 -21.92 5.54
C PRO A 77 -6.78 -20.49 6.10
N PRO A 78 -6.80 -20.33 7.43
CA PRO A 78 -6.61 -19.03 8.05
C PRO A 78 -5.24 -18.45 7.68
N MET A 79 -5.22 -17.16 7.32
CA MET A 79 -3.97 -16.48 7.01
C MET A 79 -3.17 -16.22 8.29
N LYS A 80 -1.86 -16.38 8.20
CA LYS A 80 -0.94 -15.93 9.26
C LYS A 80 -0.95 -14.41 9.28
N LEU A 81 -1.30 -13.84 10.43
CA LEU A 81 -1.22 -12.40 10.62
C LEU A 81 0.25 -11.96 10.73
N LYS A 82 0.54 -10.75 10.28
CA LYS A 82 1.88 -10.17 10.46
C LYS A 82 2.10 -9.73 11.91
N ASP A 83 3.35 -9.48 12.27
CA ASP A 83 3.71 -9.04 13.60
C ASP A 83 2.97 -7.75 13.99
N GLY A 84 2.44 -7.73 15.22
CA GLY A 84 1.63 -6.63 15.73
C GLY A 84 0.15 -6.68 15.38
N TRP A 85 -0.28 -7.63 14.53
CA TRP A 85 -1.68 -7.88 14.25
C TRP A 85 -2.23 -8.98 15.14
N SER A 86 -3.49 -8.83 15.57
CA SER A 86 -4.17 -9.80 16.47
C SER A 86 -5.62 -9.98 16.05
N ARG A 87 -6.17 -11.14 16.32
CA ARG A 87 -7.61 -11.40 16.20
C ARG A 87 -8.30 -11.16 17.53
N TRP A 88 -9.54 -10.70 17.43
CA TRP A 88 -10.41 -10.56 18.59
C TRP A 88 -10.82 -11.96 19.10
N GLU A 89 -10.69 -12.22 20.40
CA GLU A 89 -11.03 -13.50 21.02
C GLU A 89 -12.13 -13.38 22.06
N LYS A 90 -12.13 -12.31 22.86
CA LYS A 90 -13.09 -12.15 23.98
C LYS A 90 -13.44 -10.68 24.22
N PRO A 91 -14.58 -10.40 24.88
CA PRO A 91 -14.98 -9.06 25.28
C PRO A 91 -13.88 -8.34 26.06
N GLY A 92 -13.57 -7.11 25.63
CA GLY A 92 -12.50 -6.29 26.19
C GLY A 92 -11.20 -6.30 25.38
N ASP A 93 -11.02 -7.22 24.45
CA ASP A 93 -9.85 -7.24 23.58
C ASP A 93 -9.85 -6.07 22.62
N ILE A 94 -8.67 -5.44 22.46
CA ILE A 94 -8.40 -4.48 21.39
C ILE A 94 -7.61 -5.23 20.32
N ALA A 95 -8.28 -5.58 19.21
CA ALA A 95 -7.71 -6.37 18.15
C ALA A 95 -7.77 -5.65 16.79
N THR A 96 -6.82 -5.96 15.93
CA THR A 96 -6.74 -5.40 14.58
C THR A 96 -7.67 -6.12 13.59
N HIS A 97 -8.08 -7.36 13.89
CA HIS A 97 -8.89 -8.22 13.03
C HIS A 97 -10.06 -8.84 13.78
N PRO A 98 -11.15 -9.18 13.09
CA PRO A 98 -12.29 -9.85 13.69
C PRO A 98 -11.93 -11.25 14.19
N GLN A 99 -12.82 -11.82 14.97
CA GLN A 99 -12.73 -13.22 15.40
C GLN A 99 -12.76 -14.15 14.20
N LEU A 100 -11.97 -15.21 14.30
CA LEU A 100 -11.99 -16.31 13.35
C LEU A 100 -13.18 -17.22 13.68
N ILE A 101 -14.18 -17.28 12.80
CA ILE A 101 -15.39 -18.08 12.98
C ILE A 101 -15.58 -18.97 11.76
N ASP A 102 -15.69 -20.26 11.99
CA ASP A 102 -16.03 -21.22 10.93
C ASP A 102 -17.39 -20.89 10.33
N GLY A 103 -17.46 -20.78 9.00
CA GLY A 103 -18.68 -20.41 8.29
C GLY A 103 -18.95 -18.91 8.21
N GLY A 104 -18.09 -18.05 8.75
CA GLY A 104 -18.17 -16.59 8.60
C GLY A 104 -17.91 -15.81 9.87
N ASN A 105 -17.69 -14.52 9.70
CA ASN A 105 -17.33 -13.56 10.75
C ASN A 105 -18.44 -12.54 11.03
N ASN A 106 -19.71 -12.93 10.86
CA ASN A 106 -20.90 -12.07 11.01
C ASN A 106 -20.89 -10.82 10.11
N GLY A 107 -20.24 -10.90 8.95
CA GLY A 107 -20.14 -9.78 8.03
C GLY A 107 -19.18 -8.67 8.48
N ALA A 108 -18.25 -8.97 9.35
CA ALA A 108 -17.22 -8.02 9.78
C ALA A 108 -16.24 -7.63 8.65
N ASP A 109 -16.25 -8.40 7.56
CA ASP A 109 -15.51 -8.17 6.31
C ASP A 109 -16.24 -7.25 5.31
N ARG A 110 -17.49 -6.84 5.62
CA ARG A 110 -18.26 -5.97 4.73
C ARG A 110 -17.62 -4.59 4.61
N GLU A 111 -17.93 -3.95 3.49
CA GLU A 111 -17.44 -2.60 3.18
C GLU A 111 -17.70 -1.62 4.33
N SER A 112 -16.63 -0.99 4.81
CA SER A 112 -16.70 -0.06 5.92
C SER A 112 -15.47 0.85 5.95
N THR A 113 -15.55 1.95 6.68
CA THR A 113 -14.42 2.86 6.91
C THR A 113 -13.24 2.19 7.64
N ARG A 114 -13.43 1.02 8.19
CA ARG A 114 -12.37 0.20 8.81
C ARG A 114 -11.23 -0.14 7.83
N TYR A 115 -11.55 -0.27 6.56
CA TYR A 115 -10.60 -0.65 5.51
C TYR A 115 -10.05 0.54 4.74
N LEU A 116 -10.44 1.76 5.13
CA LEU A 116 -9.81 2.97 4.60
C LEU A 116 -8.51 3.22 5.33
N GLU A 117 -7.45 3.33 4.56
CA GLU A 117 -6.11 3.55 5.05
C GLU A 117 -5.47 4.74 4.34
N ASN A 118 -4.54 5.40 5.02
CA ASN A 118 -3.76 6.47 4.40
C ASN A 118 -2.90 5.88 3.27
N GLY A 119 -3.05 6.44 2.07
CA GLY A 119 -2.35 6.04 0.86
C GLY A 119 -1.07 6.84 0.57
N ASP A 120 -0.61 7.66 1.50
CA ASP A 120 0.61 8.44 1.31
C ASP A 120 1.82 7.52 1.12
N TYR A 121 2.68 7.88 0.18
CA TYR A 121 3.92 7.16 -0.01
C TYR A 121 5.05 8.06 -0.51
N PHE A 122 6.27 7.62 -0.24
CA PHE A 122 7.50 8.09 -0.85
C PHE A 122 8.33 6.88 -1.29
N LYS A 123 8.70 6.84 -2.57
CA LYS A 123 9.28 5.65 -3.20
C LYS A 123 10.53 5.98 -4.00
N LEU A 124 11.57 5.18 -3.83
CA LEU A 124 12.71 5.17 -4.76
C LEU A 124 12.37 4.27 -5.94
N LYS A 125 11.88 4.91 -7.02
CA LYS A 125 11.39 4.25 -8.22
C LYS A 125 12.51 3.59 -9.01
N SER A 126 13.63 4.32 -9.20
CA SER A 126 14.80 3.79 -9.88
C SER A 126 16.08 4.40 -9.33
N LEU A 127 17.13 3.60 -9.31
CA LEU A 127 18.47 4.01 -8.98
C LEU A 127 19.43 3.32 -9.94
N SER A 128 20.34 4.07 -10.56
CA SER A 128 21.39 3.50 -11.38
C SER A 128 22.72 4.21 -11.15
N LEU A 129 23.78 3.44 -11.13
CA LEU A 129 25.15 3.92 -11.08
C LEU A 129 25.89 3.37 -12.30
N ALA A 130 26.46 4.25 -13.09
CA ALA A 130 27.28 3.91 -14.24
C ALA A 130 28.69 4.45 -14.08
N TYR A 131 29.66 3.75 -14.65
CA TYR A 131 31.05 4.20 -14.75
C TYR A 131 31.52 4.13 -16.19
N SER A 132 31.99 5.25 -16.73
CA SER A 132 32.59 5.38 -18.05
C SER A 132 34.10 5.26 -17.92
N PHE A 133 34.67 4.24 -18.53
CA PHE A 133 36.08 3.98 -18.46
C PHE A 133 36.86 5.03 -19.26
N PRO A 134 37.99 5.57 -18.69
CA PRO A 134 38.86 6.52 -19.39
C PRO A 134 39.44 5.88 -20.66
N LYS A 135 39.52 6.64 -21.74
CA LYS A 135 40.10 6.18 -23.03
C LYS A 135 41.49 5.58 -22.89
N ARG A 136 42.33 6.16 -22.03
CA ARG A 136 43.70 5.71 -21.76
C ARG A 136 43.80 4.25 -21.29
N TRP A 137 42.71 3.69 -20.72
CA TRP A 137 42.69 2.29 -20.28
C TRP A 137 42.20 1.37 -21.38
N LEU A 138 41.47 1.91 -22.34
CA LEU A 138 40.81 1.16 -23.40
C LEU A 138 41.63 1.10 -24.69
N GLU A 139 42.41 2.11 -24.99
CA GLU A 139 43.27 2.21 -26.19
C GLU A 139 44.20 1.00 -26.36
N PRO A 140 44.93 0.52 -25.31
CA PRO A 140 45.77 -0.65 -25.45
C PRO A 140 45.03 -1.93 -25.81
N LEU A 141 43.71 -1.96 -25.53
CA LEU A 141 42.81 -3.09 -25.79
C LEU A 141 42.08 -2.99 -27.15
N GLY A 142 42.31 -1.89 -27.90
CA GLY A 142 41.61 -1.60 -29.14
C GLY A 142 40.11 -1.27 -28.95
N VAL A 143 39.68 -0.98 -27.73
CA VAL A 143 38.27 -0.67 -27.38
C VAL A 143 38.05 0.83 -27.43
N LYS A 144 37.06 1.28 -28.21
CA LYS A 144 36.76 2.73 -28.38
C LYS A 144 36.08 3.35 -27.16
N SER A 145 35.17 2.61 -26.50
CA SER A 145 34.48 3.05 -25.27
C SER A 145 33.96 1.84 -24.52
N ALA A 146 33.92 1.94 -23.21
CA ALA A 146 33.29 0.94 -22.34
C ALA A 146 32.58 1.66 -21.17
N ASN A 147 31.42 1.19 -20.86
CA ASN A 147 30.61 1.65 -19.70
C ASN A 147 30.18 0.42 -18.92
N LEU A 148 30.24 0.50 -17.61
CA LEU A 148 29.64 -0.48 -16.70
C LEU A 148 28.53 0.21 -15.93
N SER A 149 27.36 -0.39 -15.89
CA SER A 149 26.24 0.13 -15.12
C SER A 149 25.58 -0.95 -14.28
N VAL A 150 25.13 -0.54 -13.11
CA VAL A 150 24.27 -1.33 -12.23
C VAL A 150 23.09 -0.48 -11.82
N GLY A 151 21.91 -1.07 -11.76
CA GLY A 151 20.69 -0.36 -11.40
C GLY A 151 19.63 -1.30 -10.84
N GLY A 152 18.65 -0.70 -10.21
CA GLY A 152 17.48 -1.38 -9.69
C GLY A 152 16.24 -0.49 -9.74
N GLU A 153 15.10 -1.13 -9.73
CA GLU A 153 13.79 -0.46 -9.71
C GLU A 153 12.99 -0.87 -8.49
N ASN A 154 12.11 0.03 -8.03
CA ASN A 154 11.23 -0.18 -6.88
C ASN A 154 11.99 -0.62 -5.61
N LEU A 155 13.12 0.02 -5.33
CA LEU A 155 14.06 -0.44 -4.31
C LEU A 155 13.54 -0.31 -2.89
N PHE A 156 12.78 0.74 -2.59
CA PHE A 156 12.06 0.86 -1.32
C PHE A 156 10.85 1.79 -1.44
N THR A 157 9.88 1.57 -0.56
CA THR A 157 8.70 2.41 -0.39
C THR A 157 8.49 2.70 1.09
N ILE A 158 8.31 3.97 1.43
CA ILE A 158 7.92 4.41 2.75
C ILE A 158 6.43 4.75 2.67
N THR A 159 5.62 4.02 3.43
CA THR A 159 4.16 4.20 3.48
C THR A 159 3.60 3.66 4.79
N SER A 160 2.46 4.16 5.22
CA SER A 160 1.66 3.61 6.31
C SER A 160 0.59 2.63 5.81
N PHE A 161 0.40 2.53 4.49
CA PHE A 161 -0.54 1.60 3.91
C PHE A 161 -0.15 0.15 4.21
N SER A 162 -1.10 -0.65 4.70
CA SER A 162 -0.83 -2.03 5.12
C SER A 162 -0.90 -3.06 4.00
N GLY A 163 -1.40 -2.67 2.83
CA GLY A 163 -1.49 -3.49 1.62
C GLY A 163 -0.16 -3.61 0.88
N GLN A 164 -0.21 -4.03 -0.39
CA GLN A 164 0.99 -4.26 -1.18
C GLN A 164 1.71 -2.95 -1.52
N ASP A 165 1.26 -2.25 -2.54
CA ASP A 165 1.90 -1.04 -3.04
C ASP A 165 0.84 0.02 -3.32
N PRO A 166 0.84 1.16 -2.60
CA PRO A 166 -0.15 2.20 -2.80
C PRO A 166 -0.12 2.78 -4.22
N GLU A 167 1.04 2.82 -4.88
CA GLU A 167 1.17 3.34 -6.25
C GLU A 167 0.36 2.50 -7.26
N ILE A 168 0.33 1.18 -7.09
CA ILE A 168 -0.42 0.29 -8.00
C ILE A 168 -1.92 0.51 -7.88
N LEU A 169 -2.40 0.76 -6.67
CA LEU A 169 -3.83 0.98 -6.44
C LEU A 169 -4.33 2.27 -7.08
N TYR A 170 -3.54 3.34 -7.07
CA TYR A 170 -3.90 4.57 -7.81
C TYR A 170 -4.01 4.36 -9.33
N SER A 171 -3.21 3.45 -9.88
CA SER A 171 -3.27 3.15 -11.32
C SER A 171 -4.40 2.17 -11.69
N ALA A 172 -4.81 1.31 -10.75
CA ALA A 172 -5.88 0.33 -10.96
C ALA A 172 -7.28 0.95 -10.90
N ASP A 173 -7.45 2.01 -10.12
CA ASP A 173 -8.74 2.71 -9.96
C ASP A 173 -9.26 3.38 -11.22
N TYR A 174 -8.40 3.63 -12.18
CA TYR A 174 -8.82 4.17 -13.47
C TYR A 174 -9.68 3.19 -14.28
N ASN A 175 -9.72 1.92 -13.92
CA ASN A 175 -10.51 0.88 -14.59
C ASN A 175 -11.76 0.42 -13.82
N GLY A 176 -12.24 1.19 -12.86
CA GLY A 176 -13.59 0.99 -12.29
C GLY A 176 -13.73 -0.18 -11.32
N SER A 177 -12.67 -0.67 -10.69
CA SER A 177 -12.72 -1.75 -9.70
C SER A 177 -12.46 -1.33 -8.26
N ALA A 178 -12.23 -0.05 -8.00
CA ALA A 178 -12.21 0.49 -6.65
C ALA A 178 -13.52 1.20 -6.36
N GLY A 179 -14.36 0.51 -5.63
CA GLY A 179 -15.40 1.11 -4.82
C GLY A 179 -16.39 2.01 -5.55
N SER A 180 -17.37 1.43 -6.21
CA SER A 180 -18.70 2.02 -6.15
C SER A 180 -19.13 1.97 -4.68
N PHE A 181 -18.97 3.08 -3.99
CA PHE A 181 -19.57 3.34 -2.69
C PHE A 181 -21.06 3.64 -2.84
#